data_c1144a4cd75d16f14b5933be691f1e23
#
_entry.id   c1144a4cd75d16f14b5933be691f1e23
#
_cell.length_a   1.000
_cell.length_b   1.000
_cell.length_c   1.000
_cell.angle_alpha   90.00
_cell.angle_beta   90.00
_cell.angle_gamma   90.00
#
_symmetry.space_group_name_H-M   'P 1'
#
loop_
_entity.id
_entity.type
_entity.pdbx_description
1 polymer ?
#
loop_
_entity_poly.entity_id
_entity_poly.type
_entity_poly.pdbx_seq_one_letter_code
_entity_poly.pdbx_strand_id
1 'polypeptide(L)'
;MRIFRIVSLLTAAGLVAALCGCGGSAAVNSYSLTTEPQTGYQTFYDFIGGAKKTVDMTMYELSDPKAQSALIAAAKRGVAVRVLFDSDTAPGGGKQVNQAAFNAFKANGVNVKWAWPGVLWHQKSIVRDGNAVAVMTCNLYAQYYPVLRDFAVITDNPATVSGVEATFNNDFSKTGSPPTRGVAPKGSELIWSPGAQQGLVDLINSARSGTTLYAEDEQLGSPPIEQALVAAVKRGVTVDMTMTYSSSYVSAFNTLVAGGVHLSLYQPNAPLYIHAKAISVNNDTAYVGSSNFTTAMTNSDRNMGIITKDPAVVRGVTETMASDFAGATPYTATK
;
A
#
# COMPACT_ATOMS: atom_id res chain seq x y z
N MET A 1 -36.32 -11.07 87.80
CA MET A 1 -37.23 -11.03 86.64
C MET A 1 -36.70 -9.95 85.69
N ARG A 2 -35.98 -10.30 84.62
CA ARG A 2 -35.34 -9.36 83.71
C ARG A 2 -36.19 -9.30 82.46
N ILE A 3 -36.58 -8.09 82.08
CA ILE A 3 -37.40 -7.82 80.85
C ILE A 3 -36.42 -7.54 79.75
N PHE A 4 -36.50 -8.38 78.66
CA PHE A 4 -35.76 -8.13 77.45
C PHE A 4 -36.59 -7.22 76.52
N ARG A 5 -36.00 -6.07 76.14
CA ARG A 5 -36.55 -5.24 75.01
C ARG A 5 -35.96 -5.70 73.73
N ILE A 6 -36.86 -6.02 72.78
CA ILE A 6 -36.51 -6.30 71.40
C ILE A 6 -36.47 -5.00 70.63
N VAL A 7 -35.32 -4.71 70.06
CA VAL A 7 -35.10 -3.58 69.12
C VAL A 7 -35.21 -4.13 67.71
N SER A 8 -36.22 -3.69 66.99
CA SER A 8 -36.40 -4.02 65.56
C SER A 8 -35.51 -3.10 64.70
N LEU A 9 -34.52 -3.63 64.01
CA LEU A 9 -33.79 -2.95 62.94
C LEU A 9 -34.61 -3.02 61.64
N LEU A 10 -35.00 -1.86 61.13
CA LEU A 10 -35.47 -1.72 59.76
C LEU A 10 -34.23 -1.60 58.82
N THR A 11 -34.02 -2.62 57.98
CA THR A 11 -33.06 -2.56 56.89
C THR A 11 -33.69 -1.90 55.66
N ALA A 12 -33.27 -0.69 55.34
CA ALA A 12 -33.58 -0.04 54.08
C ALA A 12 -32.76 -0.70 52.95
N ALA A 13 -33.41 -1.42 52.05
CA ALA A 13 -32.79 -1.94 50.84
C ALA A 13 -32.65 -0.80 49.81
N GLY A 14 -31.46 -0.25 49.68
CA GLY A 14 -31.14 0.68 48.59
C GLY A 14 -31.00 -0.07 47.25
N LEU A 15 -31.88 0.23 46.31
CA LEU A 15 -31.82 -0.26 44.94
C LEU A 15 -30.70 0.49 44.22
N VAL A 16 -29.52 -0.13 44.05
CA VAL A 16 -28.44 0.39 43.20
C VAL A 16 -28.80 -0.01 41.74
N ALA A 17 -29.32 0.94 40.98
CA ALA A 17 -29.46 0.78 39.54
C ALA A 17 -28.05 0.79 38.91
N ALA A 18 -27.52 -0.36 38.54
CA ALA A 18 -26.32 -0.46 37.73
C ALA A 18 -26.66 0.01 36.32
N LEU A 19 -26.25 1.23 36.00
CA LEU A 19 -26.19 1.71 34.64
C LEU A 19 -25.07 0.92 33.91
N CYS A 20 -25.44 -0.19 33.26
CA CYS A 20 -24.60 -0.80 32.25
C CYS A 20 -24.46 0.18 31.09
N GLY A 21 -23.47 1.07 31.15
CA GLY A 21 -23.01 1.81 30.00
C GLY A 21 -22.44 0.79 28.99
N CYS A 22 -23.18 0.46 27.95
CA CYS A 22 -22.65 -0.18 26.74
C CYS A 22 -21.72 0.84 26.05
N GLY A 23 -20.53 1.02 26.60
CA GLY A 23 -19.42 1.58 25.87
C GLY A 23 -19.00 0.54 24.85
N GLY A 24 -19.58 0.59 23.64
CA GLY A 24 -19.03 -0.13 22.52
C GLY A 24 -17.62 0.36 22.29
N SER A 25 -16.60 -0.42 22.67
CA SER A 25 -15.25 -0.17 22.21
C SER A 25 -15.32 -0.23 20.68
N ALA A 26 -15.02 0.89 20.01
CA ALA A 26 -14.84 0.87 18.56
C ALA A 26 -13.84 -0.25 18.28
N ALA A 27 -14.23 -1.17 17.38
CA ALA A 27 -13.33 -2.25 16.98
C ALA A 27 -12.07 -1.59 16.43
N VAL A 28 -10.91 -1.92 17.01
CA VAL A 28 -9.62 -1.43 16.52
C VAL A 28 -9.34 -2.21 15.24
N ASN A 29 -9.19 -1.49 14.11
CA ASN A 29 -8.81 -2.12 12.84
C ASN A 29 -7.46 -2.80 12.99
N SER A 30 -7.28 -3.96 12.37
CA SER A 30 -6.01 -4.66 12.33
C SER A 30 -5.17 -4.18 11.13
N TYR A 31 -3.87 -4.07 11.38
CA TYR A 31 -2.88 -3.78 10.33
C TYR A 31 -1.73 -4.76 10.44
N SER A 32 -1.20 -5.18 9.31
CA SER A 32 0.08 -5.87 9.23
C SER A 32 0.90 -5.32 8.07
N LEU A 33 2.21 -5.22 8.30
CA LEU A 33 3.19 -4.81 7.31
C LEU A 33 3.96 -6.04 6.83
N THR A 34 4.12 -6.15 5.52
CA THR A 34 5.05 -7.06 4.87
C THR A 34 6.18 -6.24 4.28
N THR A 35 7.42 -6.60 4.57
CA THR A 35 8.63 -5.93 4.09
C THR A 35 9.46 -6.93 3.30
N GLU A 36 9.60 -6.72 1.99
CA GLU A 36 10.37 -7.58 1.13
C GLU A 36 11.80 -7.05 0.92
N PRO A 37 12.78 -7.93 0.76
CA PRO A 37 12.68 -9.39 0.63
C PRO A 37 12.66 -10.17 1.96
N GLN A 38 12.64 -9.50 3.12
CA GLN A 38 12.84 -10.15 4.43
C GLN A 38 11.67 -11.04 4.86
N THR A 39 10.42 -10.61 4.62
CA THR A 39 9.22 -11.35 5.05
C THR A 39 8.91 -12.52 4.12
N GLY A 40 9.13 -12.35 2.82
CA GLY A 40 8.78 -13.31 1.78
C GLY A 40 7.29 -13.36 1.44
N TYR A 41 6.99 -13.84 0.26
CA TYR A 41 5.68 -13.75 -0.37
C TYR A 41 4.64 -14.76 0.14
N GLN A 42 4.99 -15.62 1.12
CA GLN A 42 4.07 -16.62 1.69
C GLN A 42 2.82 -15.96 2.27
N THR A 43 2.95 -14.77 2.85
CA THR A 43 1.82 -13.98 3.38
C THR A 43 0.72 -13.77 2.33
N PHE A 44 1.06 -13.51 1.08
CA PHE A 44 0.07 -13.31 0.00
C PHE A 44 -0.60 -14.60 -0.42
N TYR A 45 0.15 -15.71 -0.45
CA TYR A 45 -0.43 -17.03 -0.76
C TYR A 45 -1.41 -17.46 0.34
N ASP A 46 -1.06 -17.24 1.60
CA ASP A 46 -1.92 -17.52 2.75
C ASP A 46 -3.14 -16.59 2.78
N PHE A 47 -2.96 -15.32 2.42
CA PHE A 47 -4.06 -14.36 2.31
C PHE A 47 -5.08 -14.82 1.26
N ILE A 48 -4.63 -15.21 0.06
CA ILE A 48 -5.49 -15.78 -0.98
C ILE A 48 -6.08 -17.12 -0.54
N GLY A 49 -5.25 -17.99 0.02
CA GLY A 49 -5.66 -19.33 0.49
C GLY A 49 -6.73 -19.32 1.58
N GLY A 50 -6.73 -18.27 2.41
CA GLY A 50 -7.70 -18.07 3.49
C GLY A 50 -9.11 -17.67 3.04
N ALA A 51 -9.29 -17.28 1.77
CA ALA A 51 -10.57 -16.83 1.23
C ALA A 51 -11.66 -17.90 1.31
N LYS A 52 -12.89 -17.48 1.68
CA LYS A 52 -14.08 -18.33 1.84
C LYS A 52 -15.18 -17.98 0.84
N LYS A 53 -15.23 -16.73 0.36
CA LYS A 53 -16.32 -16.22 -0.51
C LYS A 53 -15.79 -15.62 -1.78
N THR A 54 -14.87 -14.64 -1.68
CA THR A 54 -14.40 -13.85 -2.82
C THR A 54 -12.91 -13.55 -2.73
N VAL A 55 -12.27 -13.46 -3.89
CA VAL A 55 -10.95 -12.82 -4.07
C VAL A 55 -11.04 -11.90 -5.27
N ASP A 56 -10.82 -10.60 -5.06
CA ASP A 56 -10.75 -9.59 -6.10
C ASP A 56 -9.34 -9.01 -6.17
N MET A 57 -8.67 -9.21 -7.29
CA MET A 57 -7.29 -8.78 -7.48
C MET A 57 -7.16 -7.84 -8.68
N THR A 58 -6.55 -6.67 -8.48
CA THR A 58 -5.94 -5.89 -9.55
C THR A 58 -4.44 -6.07 -9.47
N MET A 59 -3.79 -6.44 -10.56
CA MET A 59 -2.36 -6.72 -10.58
C MET A 59 -1.74 -6.29 -11.90
N TYR A 60 -0.63 -5.54 -11.80
CA TYR A 60 0.16 -5.15 -12.97
C TYR A 60 0.85 -6.36 -13.59
N GLU A 61 1.67 -7.08 -12.81
CA GLU A 61 2.39 -8.28 -13.28
C GLU A 61 2.22 -9.45 -12.31
N LEU A 62 1.81 -10.62 -12.87
CA LEU A 62 1.64 -11.86 -12.16
C LEU A 62 2.19 -13.04 -12.97
N SER A 63 3.43 -13.40 -12.72
CA SER A 63 4.06 -14.59 -13.29
C SER A 63 4.44 -15.64 -12.25
N ASP A 64 4.24 -15.35 -10.94
CA ASP A 64 4.52 -16.27 -9.84
C ASP A 64 3.62 -17.51 -9.90
N PRO A 65 4.18 -18.73 -10.09
CA PRO A 65 3.39 -19.97 -10.15
C PRO A 65 2.66 -20.30 -8.84
N LYS A 66 3.20 -19.89 -7.68
CA LYS A 66 2.56 -20.14 -6.37
C LYS A 66 1.33 -19.25 -6.21
N ALA A 67 1.42 -17.97 -6.57
CA ALA A 67 0.27 -17.06 -6.55
C ALA A 67 -0.82 -17.53 -7.53
N GLN A 68 -0.44 -17.93 -8.74
CA GLN A 68 -1.38 -18.51 -9.71
C GLN A 68 -2.06 -19.76 -9.16
N SER A 69 -1.29 -20.67 -8.57
CA SER A 69 -1.83 -21.90 -7.95
C SER A 69 -2.77 -21.60 -6.79
N ALA A 70 -2.47 -20.60 -5.95
CA ALA A 70 -3.33 -20.20 -4.84
C ALA A 70 -4.69 -19.66 -5.32
N LEU A 71 -4.70 -18.81 -6.37
CA LEU A 71 -5.93 -18.27 -6.98
C LEU A 71 -6.76 -19.37 -7.65
N ILE A 72 -6.14 -20.28 -8.40
CA ILE A 72 -6.80 -21.42 -9.03
C ILE A 72 -7.38 -22.37 -7.95
N ALA A 73 -6.61 -22.64 -6.90
CA ALA A 73 -7.07 -23.48 -5.79
C ALA A 73 -8.26 -22.84 -5.05
N ALA A 74 -8.28 -21.52 -4.88
CA ALA A 74 -9.41 -20.81 -4.32
C ALA A 74 -10.65 -20.97 -5.20
N ALA A 75 -10.54 -20.78 -6.52
CA ALA A 75 -11.65 -20.98 -7.47
C ALA A 75 -12.18 -22.42 -7.44
N LYS A 76 -11.29 -23.42 -7.40
CA LYS A 76 -11.66 -24.84 -7.27
C LYS A 76 -12.38 -25.18 -5.97
N ARG A 77 -12.19 -24.42 -4.90
CA ARG A 77 -12.94 -24.53 -3.63
C ARG A 77 -14.31 -23.85 -3.67
N GLY A 78 -14.68 -23.21 -4.79
CA GLY A 78 -15.93 -22.48 -4.94
C GLY A 78 -15.87 -20.99 -4.53
N VAL A 79 -14.67 -20.45 -4.27
CA VAL A 79 -14.47 -19.02 -4.04
C VAL A 79 -14.65 -18.28 -5.38
N ALA A 80 -15.42 -17.19 -5.40
CA ALA A 80 -15.56 -16.34 -6.57
C ALA A 80 -14.28 -15.50 -6.73
N VAL A 81 -13.39 -15.94 -7.65
CA VAL A 81 -12.11 -15.27 -7.92
C VAL A 81 -12.22 -14.41 -9.17
N ARG A 82 -11.94 -13.11 -9.02
CA ARG A 82 -11.89 -12.13 -10.13
C ARG A 82 -10.52 -11.48 -10.18
N VAL A 83 -9.94 -11.39 -11.37
CA VAL A 83 -8.62 -10.78 -11.58
C VAL A 83 -8.70 -9.77 -12.74
N LEU A 84 -8.22 -8.55 -12.48
CA LEU A 84 -8.06 -7.50 -13.48
C LEU A 84 -6.56 -7.30 -13.73
N PHE A 85 -6.11 -7.61 -14.94
CA PHE A 85 -4.73 -7.44 -15.37
C PHE A 85 -4.54 -6.17 -16.18
N ASP A 86 -3.35 -5.58 -16.06
CA ASP A 86 -2.87 -4.60 -17.00
C ASP A 86 -2.83 -5.17 -18.44
N SER A 87 -3.19 -4.35 -19.41
CA SER A 87 -3.28 -4.74 -20.83
C SER A 87 -2.23 -4.06 -21.70
N ASP A 88 -1.22 -3.41 -21.11
CA ASP A 88 -0.14 -2.80 -21.88
C ASP A 88 0.56 -3.83 -22.78
N THR A 89 0.66 -3.49 -24.06
CA THR A 89 1.23 -4.33 -25.11
C THR A 89 2.67 -4.00 -25.45
N ALA A 90 3.28 -3.01 -24.79
CA ALA A 90 4.68 -2.69 -24.98
C ALA A 90 5.57 -3.92 -24.66
N PRO A 91 6.76 -4.04 -25.26
CA PRO A 91 7.71 -5.09 -24.89
C PRO A 91 8.00 -5.07 -23.37
N GLY A 92 7.74 -6.19 -22.69
CA GLY A 92 7.81 -6.29 -21.23
C GLY A 92 6.59 -5.76 -20.49
N GLY A 93 5.56 -5.25 -21.17
CA GLY A 93 4.33 -4.77 -20.56
C GLY A 93 3.46 -5.88 -19.99
N GLY A 94 2.49 -5.48 -19.15
CA GLY A 94 1.67 -6.40 -18.36
C GLY A 94 0.94 -7.45 -19.19
N LYS A 95 0.51 -7.15 -20.42
CA LYS A 95 -0.15 -8.14 -21.27
C LYS A 95 0.77 -9.28 -21.67
N GLN A 96 2.01 -8.99 -22.01
CA GLN A 96 3.00 -10.02 -22.35
C GLN A 96 3.33 -10.91 -21.16
N VAL A 97 3.60 -10.28 -20.01
CA VAL A 97 3.95 -10.98 -18.76
C VAL A 97 2.79 -11.84 -18.25
N ASN A 98 1.56 -11.33 -18.31
CA ASN A 98 0.39 -11.98 -17.72
C ASN A 98 -0.30 -12.99 -18.65
N GLN A 99 0.08 -13.11 -19.92
CA GLN A 99 -0.67 -13.92 -20.90
C GLN A 99 -0.80 -15.39 -20.47
N ALA A 100 0.26 -15.99 -19.93
CA ALA A 100 0.23 -17.37 -19.43
C ALA A 100 -0.73 -17.53 -18.25
N ALA A 101 -0.66 -16.61 -17.28
CA ALA A 101 -1.56 -16.59 -16.12
C ALA A 101 -3.02 -16.37 -16.55
N PHE A 102 -3.26 -15.46 -17.47
CA PHE A 102 -4.60 -15.19 -18.03
C PHE A 102 -5.23 -16.46 -18.63
N ASN A 103 -4.48 -17.18 -19.45
CA ASN A 103 -4.95 -18.42 -20.07
C ASN A 103 -5.22 -19.51 -19.03
N ALA A 104 -4.31 -19.69 -18.06
CA ALA A 104 -4.47 -20.64 -16.99
C ALA A 104 -5.69 -20.32 -16.11
N PHE A 105 -5.93 -19.06 -15.80
CA PHE A 105 -7.09 -18.61 -15.03
C PHE A 105 -8.40 -18.89 -15.74
N LYS A 106 -8.51 -18.52 -17.01
CA LYS A 106 -9.71 -18.84 -17.82
C LYS A 106 -10.00 -20.33 -17.86
N ALA A 107 -8.98 -21.17 -18.02
CA ALA A 107 -9.14 -22.63 -18.07
C ALA A 107 -9.55 -23.26 -16.72
N ASN A 108 -9.36 -22.54 -15.60
CA ASN A 108 -9.60 -23.05 -14.25
C ASN A 108 -10.70 -22.31 -13.47
N GLY A 109 -11.60 -21.59 -14.15
CA GLY A 109 -12.79 -20.99 -13.54
C GLY A 109 -12.55 -19.65 -12.82
N VAL A 110 -11.37 -19.05 -12.96
CA VAL A 110 -11.12 -17.69 -12.50
C VAL A 110 -11.68 -16.69 -13.51
N ASN A 111 -12.47 -15.71 -13.05
CA ASN A 111 -13.01 -14.66 -13.91
C ASN A 111 -11.94 -13.57 -14.12
N VAL A 112 -11.15 -13.71 -15.18
CA VAL A 112 -10.05 -12.80 -15.51
C VAL A 112 -10.38 -11.90 -16.69
N LYS A 113 -10.01 -10.62 -16.58
CA LYS A 113 -10.16 -9.61 -17.63
C LYS A 113 -8.88 -8.82 -17.84
N TRP A 114 -8.74 -8.28 -19.04
CA TRP A 114 -7.78 -7.22 -19.35
C TRP A 114 -8.42 -5.86 -19.04
N ALA A 115 -7.67 -4.98 -18.42
CA ALA A 115 -8.08 -3.59 -18.20
C ALA A 115 -8.07 -2.78 -19.52
N TRP A 116 -8.54 -1.55 -19.46
CA TRP A 116 -8.52 -0.65 -20.62
C TRP A 116 -7.08 -0.31 -21.04
N PRO A 117 -6.72 -0.41 -22.34
CA PRO A 117 -5.33 -0.34 -22.78
C PRO A 117 -4.77 1.08 -22.96
N GLY A 118 -5.53 2.12 -22.64
CA GLY A 118 -5.13 3.51 -22.91
C GLY A 118 -4.24 4.15 -21.84
N VAL A 119 -4.05 3.50 -20.69
CA VAL A 119 -3.14 3.90 -19.60
C VAL A 119 -2.58 2.68 -18.92
N LEU A 120 -1.54 2.86 -18.12
CA LEU A 120 -0.96 1.78 -17.35
C LEU A 120 -1.83 1.47 -16.11
N TRP A 121 -2.18 0.20 -15.93
CA TRP A 121 -2.88 -0.30 -14.73
C TRP A 121 -1.86 -0.88 -13.75
N HIS A 122 -1.16 0.02 -13.08
CA HIS A 122 -0.03 -0.32 -12.22
C HIS A 122 -0.43 -0.59 -10.75
N GLN A 123 -1.73 -0.64 -10.46
CA GLN A 123 -2.26 -1.01 -9.15
C GLN A 123 -1.91 -2.46 -8.77
N LYS A 124 -1.60 -2.69 -7.51
CA LYS A 124 -1.39 -4.01 -6.92
C LYS A 124 -2.20 -4.10 -5.63
N SER A 125 -3.30 -4.84 -5.67
CA SER A 125 -4.17 -5.03 -4.51
C SER A 125 -4.95 -6.34 -4.57
N ILE A 126 -5.28 -6.87 -3.40
CA ILE A 126 -6.09 -8.07 -3.24
C ILE A 126 -7.14 -7.79 -2.16
N VAL A 127 -8.43 -7.87 -2.51
CA VAL A 127 -9.52 -7.87 -1.54
C VAL A 127 -9.94 -9.31 -1.28
N ARG A 128 -10.04 -9.70 -0.02
CA ARG A 128 -10.48 -11.02 0.42
C ARG A 128 -11.80 -10.92 1.14
N ASP A 129 -12.81 -11.67 0.69
CA ASP A 129 -14.13 -11.84 1.33
C ASP A 129 -14.86 -10.52 1.65
N GLY A 130 -14.49 -9.41 1.04
CA GLY A 130 -15.03 -8.07 1.33
C GLY A 130 -14.72 -7.57 2.75
N ASN A 131 -13.75 -8.19 3.45
CA ASN A 131 -13.46 -7.86 4.85
C ASN A 131 -11.97 -7.64 5.16
N ALA A 132 -11.08 -7.85 4.20
CA ALA A 132 -9.66 -7.51 4.32
C ALA A 132 -9.08 -7.14 2.96
N VAL A 133 -8.08 -6.28 2.94
CA VAL A 133 -7.38 -5.84 1.73
C VAL A 133 -5.87 -5.81 1.94
N ALA A 134 -5.13 -6.29 0.95
CA ALA A 134 -3.70 -6.06 0.80
C ALA A 134 -3.47 -4.93 -0.22
N VAL A 135 -2.76 -3.88 0.19
CA VAL A 135 -2.28 -2.77 -0.64
C VAL A 135 -0.78 -2.91 -0.77
N MET A 136 -0.28 -3.02 -2.00
CA MET A 136 1.07 -3.51 -2.26
C MET A 136 1.85 -2.55 -3.15
N THR A 137 3.17 -2.45 -2.93
CA THR A 137 4.10 -1.86 -3.90
C THR A 137 4.57 -2.92 -4.89
N CYS A 138 4.62 -4.19 -4.49
CA CYS A 138 5.18 -5.31 -5.21
C CYS A 138 4.26 -5.90 -6.28
N ASN A 139 4.86 -6.35 -7.38
CA ASN A 139 4.26 -7.30 -8.32
C ASN A 139 4.33 -8.74 -7.75
N LEU A 140 3.58 -9.66 -8.35
CA LEU A 140 3.73 -11.09 -8.09
C LEU A 140 4.57 -11.74 -9.21
N TYR A 141 5.85 -11.38 -9.23
CA TYR A 141 6.84 -11.78 -10.24
C TYR A 141 8.07 -12.42 -9.58
N ALA A 142 8.01 -13.74 -9.38
CA ALA A 142 8.89 -14.49 -8.50
C ALA A 142 10.41 -14.35 -8.76
N GLN A 143 10.81 -14.12 -10.01
CA GLN A 143 12.24 -13.99 -10.31
C GLN A 143 12.91 -12.78 -9.64
N TYR A 144 12.15 -11.76 -9.25
CA TYR A 144 12.68 -10.54 -8.62
C TYR A 144 12.57 -10.55 -7.10
N TYR A 145 11.85 -11.49 -6.50
CA TYR A 145 11.61 -11.54 -5.05
C TYR A 145 12.87 -11.45 -4.17
N PRO A 146 14.00 -12.08 -4.52
CA PRO A 146 15.18 -12.03 -3.66
C PRO A 146 15.84 -10.66 -3.54
N VAL A 147 15.57 -9.74 -4.46
CA VAL A 147 16.32 -8.49 -4.59
C VAL A 147 15.46 -7.22 -4.45
N LEU A 148 14.13 -7.31 -4.60
CA LEU A 148 13.28 -6.11 -4.56
C LEU A 148 12.98 -5.68 -3.13
N ARG A 149 13.25 -4.41 -2.82
CA ARG A 149 12.63 -3.72 -1.69
C ARG A 149 11.21 -3.36 -2.07
N ASP A 150 10.27 -3.94 -1.35
CA ASP A 150 8.86 -3.68 -1.48
C ASP A 150 8.16 -3.70 -0.12
N PHE A 151 6.97 -3.10 -0.07
CA PHE A 151 6.09 -3.11 1.10
C PHE A 151 4.69 -3.57 0.71
N ALA A 152 3.98 -4.16 1.67
CA ALA A 152 2.55 -4.31 1.58
C ALA A 152 1.89 -4.09 2.94
N VAL A 153 0.75 -3.42 2.94
CA VAL A 153 -0.09 -3.23 4.12
C VAL A 153 -1.35 -4.08 3.94
N ILE A 154 -1.62 -4.97 4.89
CA ILE A 154 -2.87 -5.72 4.96
C ILE A 154 -3.69 -5.12 6.10
N THR A 155 -4.95 -4.78 5.82
CA THR A 155 -5.86 -4.22 6.82
C THR A 155 -7.29 -4.73 6.65
N ASP A 156 -8.04 -4.77 7.74
CA ASP A 156 -9.47 -5.00 7.81
C ASP A 156 -10.28 -3.71 8.07
N ASN A 157 -9.68 -2.52 7.92
CA ASN A 157 -10.40 -1.25 8.01
C ASN A 157 -11.58 -1.26 7.03
N PRO A 158 -12.84 -1.25 7.50
CA PRO A 158 -14.00 -1.43 6.63
C PRO A 158 -14.15 -0.34 5.57
N ALA A 159 -13.74 0.90 5.88
CA ALA A 159 -13.79 2.01 4.92
C ALA A 159 -12.74 1.84 3.82
N THR A 160 -11.54 1.36 4.17
CA THR A 160 -10.49 1.04 3.22
C THR A 160 -10.90 -0.14 2.34
N VAL A 161 -11.35 -1.24 2.92
CA VAL A 161 -11.82 -2.42 2.18
C VAL A 161 -12.95 -2.05 1.21
N SER A 162 -14.00 -1.37 1.69
CA SER A 162 -15.15 -0.99 0.84
C SER A 162 -14.76 -0.05 -0.30
N GLY A 163 -13.81 0.87 -0.08
CA GLY A 163 -13.31 1.76 -1.13
C GLY A 163 -12.57 1.03 -2.24
N VAL A 164 -11.71 0.06 -1.87
CA VAL A 164 -10.99 -0.77 -2.85
C VAL A 164 -11.94 -1.66 -3.61
N GLU A 165 -12.88 -2.33 -2.93
CA GLU A 165 -13.86 -3.22 -3.56
C GLU A 165 -14.79 -2.45 -4.51
N ALA A 166 -15.30 -1.29 -4.10
CA ALA A 166 -16.14 -0.45 -4.96
C ALA A 166 -15.39 0.02 -6.22
N THR A 167 -14.12 0.40 -6.07
CA THR A 167 -13.26 0.77 -7.20
C THR A 167 -13.02 -0.42 -8.12
N PHE A 168 -12.65 -1.57 -7.55
CA PHE A 168 -12.47 -2.82 -8.32
C PHE A 168 -13.74 -3.17 -9.10
N ASN A 169 -14.91 -3.14 -8.48
CA ASN A 169 -16.18 -3.44 -9.14
C ASN A 169 -16.47 -2.51 -10.32
N ASN A 170 -16.20 -1.21 -10.16
CA ASN A 170 -16.33 -0.25 -11.26
C ASN A 170 -15.35 -0.57 -12.40
N ASP A 171 -14.08 -0.76 -12.09
CA ASP A 171 -13.03 -1.02 -13.07
C ASP A 171 -13.25 -2.36 -13.79
N PHE A 172 -13.61 -3.40 -13.05
CA PHE A 172 -13.88 -4.73 -13.60
C PHE A 172 -15.12 -4.77 -14.50
N SER A 173 -16.12 -3.91 -14.23
CA SER A 173 -17.32 -3.79 -15.06
C SER A 173 -17.09 -2.94 -16.33
N LYS A 174 -16.12 -2.01 -16.30
CA LYS A 174 -15.89 -1.01 -17.35
C LYS A 174 -14.53 -1.14 -18.03
N THR A 175 -14.10 -2.36 -18.34
CA THR A 175 -12.81 -2.61 -18.99
C THR A 175 -12.63 -1.98 -20.38
N GLY A 176 -13.69 -1.42 -20.97
CA GLY A 176 -13.68 -0.66 -22.22
C GLY A 176 -13.52 0.85 -22.07
N SER A 177 -13.21 1.35 -20.88
CA SER A 177 -13.13 2.79 -20.57
C SER A 177 -11.92 3.11 -19.69
N PRO A 178 -11.40 4.36 -19.76
CA PRO A 178 -10.31 4.79 -18.89
C PRO A 178 -10.71 4.73 -17.40
N PRO A 179 -9.72 4.57 -16.50
CA PRO A 179 -9.99 4.60 -15.08
C PRO A 179 -10.47 5.98 -14.64
N THR A 180 -11.47 6.00 -13.76
CA THR A 180 -11.87 7.20 -13.04
C THR A 180 -11.16 7.26 -11.68
N ARG A 181 -11.20 8.39 -10.99
CA ARG A 181 -10.71 8.44 -9.60
C ARG A 181 -11.38 7.34 -8.77
N GLY A 182 -10.57 6.63 -7.99
CA GLY A 182 -11.09 5.56 -7.14
C GLY A 182 -11.93 6.09 -5.96
N VAL A 183 -12.69 5.19 -5.36
CA VAL A 183 -13.58 5.50 -4.23
C VAL A 183 -12.76 5.57 -2.94
N ALA A 184 -12.87 6.68 -2.21
CA ALA A 184 -12.24 6.89 -0.92
C ALA A 184 -13.31 7.30 0.12
N PRO A 185 -13.97 6.35 0.78
CA PRO A 185 -14.96 6.64 1.81
C PRO A 185 -14.34 7.42 2.97
N LYS A 186 -15.16 8.15 3.72
CA LYS A 186 -14.71 8.83 4.95
C LYS A 186 -14.17 7.78 5.93
N GLY A 187 -12.97 8.02 6.44
CA GLY A 187 -12.26 7.08 7.34
C GLY A 187 -11.46 6.01 6.61
N SER A 188 -11.48 5.96 5.26
CA SER A 188 -10.49 5.24 4.51
C SER A 188 -9.18 6.03 4.48
N GLU A 189 -8.09 5.31 4.37
CA GLU A 189 -6.74 5.88 4.26
C GLU A 189 -6.26 5.90 2.80
N LEU A 190 -7.20 5.76 1.86
CA LEU A 190 -6.93 5.54 0.44
C LEU A 190 -6.53 6.81 -0.30
N ILE A 191 -5.51 6.68 -1.12
CA ILE A 191 -5.11 7.66 -2.13
C ILE A 191 -5.11 6.98 -3.50
N TRP A 192 -5.72 7.64 -4.50
CA TRP A 192 -5.97 7.06 -5.81
C TRP A 192 -5.36 7.87 -6.94
N SER A 193 -4.73 7.19 -7.89
CA SER A 193 -4.48 7.70 -9.22
C SER A 193 -5.51 7.10 -10.20
N PRO A 194 -6.13 7.94 -11.05
CA PRO A 194 -5.90 9.38 -11.28
C PRO A 194 -6.14 10.25 -10.05
N GLY A 195 -5.23 11.24 -9.82
CA GLY A 195 -5.40 12.30 -8.81
C GLY A 195 -4.64 12.12 -7.50
N ALA A 196 -3.61 11.25 -7.44
CA ALA A 196 -2.80 11.01 -6.24
C ALA A 196 -1.78 12.13 -5.95
N GLN A 197 -1.33 12.86 -6.96
CA GLN A 197 -0.20 13.80 -6.84
C GLN A 197 -0.37 14.80 -5.70
N GLN A 198 -1.55 15.45 -5.61
CA GLN A 198 -1.78 16.44 -4.57
C GLN A 198 -1.71 15.83 -3.17
N GLY A 199 -2.30 14.64 -2.97
CA GLY A 199 -2.26 13.97 -1.67
C GLY A 199 -0.85 13.58 -1.23
N LEU A 200 0.03 13.17 -2.16
CA LEU A 200 1.44 12.92 -1.87
C LEU A 200 2.19 14.21 -1.55
N VAL A 201 1.93 15.29 -2.28
CA VAL A 201 2.49 16.62 -1.98
C VAL A 201 2.03 17.11 -0.61
N ASP A 202 0.75 16.93 -0.26
CA ASP A 202 0.20 17.31 1.04
C ASP A 202 0.84 16.51 2.18
N LEU A 203 1.07 15.21 1.97
CA LEU A 203 1.79 14.37 2.92
C LEU A 203 3.23 14.89 3.16
N ILE A 204 4.00 15.15 2.11
CA ILE A 204 5.35 15.71 2.21
C ILE A 204 5.31 17.08 2.91
N ASN A 205 4.32 17.92 2.61
CA ASN A 205 4.16 19.22 3.21
C ASN A 205 3.75 19.17 4.69
N SER A 206 3.21 18.06 5.17
CA SER A 206 2.89 17.83 6.58
C SER A 206 4.12 17.55 7.46
N ALA A 207 5.29 17.33 6.85
CA ALA A 207 6.53 17.13 7.57
C ALA A 207 6.93 18.37 8.38
N ARG A 208 7.22 18.15 9.67
CA ARG A 208 7.53 19.20 10.65
C ARG A 208 9.02 19.48 10.70
N SER A 209 9.37 20.75 10.89
CA SER A 209 10.78 21.16 11.15
C SER A 209 11.39 20.35 12.30
N GLY A 210 12.66 19.95 12.13
CA GLY A 210 13.40 19.13 13.09
C GLY A 210 13.06 17.64 13.08
N THR A 211 12.19 17.18 12.17
CA THR A 211 11.92 15.73 11.96
C THR A 211 12.60 15.23 10.68
N THR A 212 12.68 13.91 10.53
CA THR A 212 13.12 13.27 9.29
C THR A 212 11.93 12.80 8.46
N LEU A 213 11.98 13.07 7.16
CA LEU A 213 11.15 12.47 6.14
C LEU A 213 12.00 11.45 5.40
N TYR A 214 11.54 10.21 5.33
CA TYR A 214 12.12 9.17 4.48
C TYR A 214 11.26 8.99 3.24
N ALA A 215 11.89 8.82 2.07
CA ALA A 215 11.24 8.50 0.82
C ALA A 215 11.98 7.39 0.08
N GLU A 216 11.24 6.43 -0.45
CA GLU A 216 11.73 5.42 -1.39
C GLU A 216 10.84 5.42 -2.62
N ASP A 217 11.46 5.44 -3.79
CA ASP A 217 10.76 5.28 -5.05
C ASP A 217 11.66 4.66 -6.12
N GLU A 218 11.04 3.97 -7.07
CA GLU A 218 11.74 3.40 -8.22
C GLU A 218 11.98 4.44 -9.32
N GLN A 219 11.08 5.43 -9.46
CA GLN A 219 11.07 6.38 -10.57
C GLN A 219 10.84 7.81 -10.10
N LEU A 220 11.47 8.76 -10.79
CA LEU A 220 11.26 10.20 -10.62
C LEU A 220 10.77 10.83 -11.93
N GLY A 221 10.03 11.93 -11.81
CA GLY A 221 9.48 12.67 -12.96
C GLY A 221 8.15 13.35 -12.65
N SER A 222 7.95 13.71 -11.36
CA SER A 222 6.86 14.59 -10.92
C SER A 222 7.44 15.86 -10.31
N PRO A 223 7.57 16.95 -11.08
CA PRO A 223 8.11 18.20 -10.56
C PRO A 223 7.41 18.70 -9.29
N PRO A 224 6.06 18.59 -9.11
CA PRO A 224 5.43 18.97 -7.85
C PRO A 224 5.90 18.17 -6.63
N ILE A 225 6.15 16.86 -6.76
CA ILE A 225 6.67 16.01 -5.68
C ILE A 225 8.13 16.38 -5.38
N GLU A 226 8.97 16.51 -6.40
CA GLU A 226 10.37 16.92 -6.27
C GLU A 226 10.50 18.28 -5.58
N GLN A 227 9.67 19.26 -6.00
CA GLN A 227 9.62 20.59 -5.39
C GLN A 227 9.15 20.54 -3.93
N ALA A 228 8.18 19.66 -3.59
CA ALA A 228 7.73 19.49 -2.21
C ALA A 228 8.81 18.92 -1.29
N LEU A 229 9.63 17.97 -1.78
CA LEU A 229 10.79 17.43 -1.05
C LEU A 229 11.84 18.52 -0.78
N VAL A 230 12.19 19.30 -1.79
CA VAL A 230 13.12 20.45 -1.64
C VAL A 230 12.54 21.52 -0.71
N ALA A 231 11.23 21.78 -0.81
CA ALA A 231 10.56 22.73 0.09
C ALA A 231 10.53 22.23 1.55
N ALA A 232 10.44 20.92 1.78
CA ALA A 232 10.55 20.34 3.12
C ALA A 232 11.92 20.62 3.75
N VAL A 233 13.02 20.45 2.99
CA VAL A 233 14.36 20.83 3.45
C VAL A 233 14.43 22.30 3.86
N LYS A 234 13.88 23.21 3.04
CA LYS A 234 13.84 24.66 3.34
C LYS A 234 13.03 25.00 4.61
N ARG A 235 12.10 24.12 5.00
CA ARG A 235 11.33 24.24 6.26
C ARG A 235 12.07 23.66 7.47
N GLY A 236 13.28 23.11 7.30
CA GLY A 236 14.08 22.50 8.36
C GLY A 236 13.76 21.03 8.62
N VAL A 237 13.19 20.33 7.64
CA VAL A 237 13.01 18.87 7.64
C VAL A 237 14.29 18.23 7.09
N THR A 238 14.80 17.19 7.75
CA THR A 238 15.79 16.30 7.12
C THR A 238 15.05 15.42 6.11
N VAL A 239 15.44 15.44 4.84
CA VAL A 239 14.85 14.60 3.80
C VAL A 239 15.89 13.60 3.32
N ASP A 240 15.67 12.33 3.66
CA ASP A 240 16.50 11.19 3.31
C ASP A 240 15.76 10.35 2.26
N MET A 241 16.30 10.27 1.04
CA MET A 241 15.70 9.54 -0.07
C MET A 241 16.61 8.43 -0.55
N THR A 242 16.05 7.24 -0.74
CA THR A 242 16.76 6.07 -1.26
C THR A 242 16.14 5.61 -2.57
N MET A 243 16.98 5.37 -3.56
CA MET A 243 16.58 4.86 -4.88
C MET A 243 17.60 3.86 -5.42
N THR A 244 17.24 3.17 -6.50
CA THR A 244 18.23 2.50 -7.35
C THR A 244 18.70 3.45 -8.45
N TYR A 245 20.01 3.49 -8.70
CA TYR A 245 20.56 4.35 -9.74
C TYR A 245 20.00 4.04 -11.13
N SER A 246 19.56 5.09 -11.82
CA SER A 246 19.27 5.06 -13.25
C SER A 246 19.78 6.34 -13.90
N SER A 247 20.44 6.20 -15.03
CA SER A 247 20.91 7.35 -15.82
C SER A 247 19.75 8.25 -16.29
N SER A 248 18.54 7.71 -16.39
CA SER A 248 17.34 8.46 -16.77
C SER A 248 16.93 9.52 -15.74
N TYR A 249 17.37 9.38 -14.48
CA TYR A 249 16.97 10.28 -13.39
C TYR A 249 18.10 11.21 -12.90
N VAL A 250 19.27 11.23 -13.55
CA VAL A 250 20.42 12.05 -13.12
C VAL A 250 20.07 13.53 -13.00
N SER A 251 19.26 14.08 -13.91
CA SER A 251 18.80 15.49 -13.81
C SER A 251 17.95 15.73 -12.56
N ALA A 252 17.02 14.82 -12.24
CA ALA A 252 16.22 14.92 -11.02
C ALA A 252 17.07 14.70 -9.77
N PHE A 253 18.01 13.76 -9.78
CA PHE A 253 18.97 13.54 -8.69
C PHE A 253 19.77 14.81 -8.38
N ASN A 254 20.33 15.45 -9.41
CA ASN A 254 21.08 16.70 -9.26
C ASN A 254 20.19 17.82 -8.69
N THR A 255 18.94 17.92 -9.14
CA THR A 255 17.96 18.89 -8.64
C THR A 255 17.64 18.69 -7.16
N LEU A 256 17.40 17.45 -6.74
CA LEU A 256 17.10 17.11 -5.34
C LEU A 256 18.30 17.43 -4.43
N VAL A 257 19.49 16.97 -4.81
CA VAL A 257 20.72 17.21 -4.00
C VAL A 257 21.08 18.69 -3.94
N ALA A 258 20.95 19.44 -5.06
CA ALA A 258 21.13 20.89 -5.06
C ALA A 258 20.09 21.60 -4.16
N GLY A 259 18.93 21.03 -3.98
CA GLY A 259 17.87 21.47 -3.06
C GLY A 259 18.10 21.07 -1.61
N GLY A 260 19.17 20.33 -1.30
CA GLY A 260 19.54 19.89 0.05
C GLY A 260 18.91 18.56 0.50
N VAL A 261 18.28 17.81 -0.42
CA VAL A 261 17.82 16.45 -0.14
C VAL A 261 19.04 15.53 -0.04
N HIS A 262 19.11 14.72 1.01
CA HIS A 262 20.08 13.64 1.11
C HIS A 262 19.61 12.48 0.26
N LEU A 263 20.30 12.21 -0.83
CA LEU A 263 20.00 11.12 -1.75
C LEU A 263 21.06 10.02 -1.63
N SER A 264 20.66 8.79 -1.36
CA SER A 264 21.52 7.61 -1.35
C SER A 264 21.02 6.59 -2.38
N LEU A 265 21.94 5.98 -3.12
CA LEU A 265 21.61 5.13 -4.26
C LEU A 265 22.23 3.74 -4.11
N TYR A 266 21.40 2.70 -4.36
CA TYR A 266 21.88 1.37 -4.71
C TYR A 266 22.23 1.30 -6.20
N GLN A 267 23.25 0.50 -6.56
CA GLN A 267 23.53 0.21 -7.97
C GLN A 267 22.54 -0.82 -8.52
N PRO A 268 22.25 -0.84 -9.83
CA PRO A 268 21.26 -1.76 -10.41
C PRO A 268 21.56 -3.25 -10.20
N ASN A 269 22.81 -3.61 -9.97
CA ASN A 269 23.28 -4.97 -9.68
C ASN A 269 23.58 -5.22 -8.20
N ALA A 270 23.19 -4.30 -7.32
CA ALA A 270 23.32 -4.50 -5.88
C ALA A 270 22.38 -5.61 -5.37
N PRO A 271 22.67 -6.19 -4.19
CA PRO A 271 21.78 -7.18 -3.59
C PRO A 271 20.36 -6.66 -3.30
N LEU A 272 20.18 -5.36 -3.22
CA LEU A 272 18.88 -4.71 -3.02
C LEU A 272 18.59 -3.73 -4.14
N TYR A 273 17.41 -3.83 -4.73
CA TYR A 273 16.85 -2.90 -5.71
C TYR A 273 15.62 -2.22 -5.11
N ILE A 274 15.61 -0.92 -5.04
CA ILE A 274 14.47 -0.15 -4.52
C ILE A 274 13.37 -0.11 -5.58
N HIS A 275 12.34 -0.91 -5.38
CA HIS A 275 11.11 -0.94 -6.17
C HIS A 275 9.92 -0.35 -5.41
N ALA A 276 10.06 -0.16 -4.10
CA ALA A 276 9.06 0.45 -3.23
C ALA A 276 8.63 1.84 -3.72
N LYS A 277 7.42 2.24 -3.34
CA LYS A 277 6.87 3.59 -3.43
C LYS A 277 6.30 3.90 -2.06
N ALA A 278 7.14 4.51 -1.23
CA ALA A 278 6.83 4.73 0.18
C ALA A 278 7.36 6.08 0.67
N ILE A 279 6.62 6.69 1.60
CA ILE A 279 7.02 7.92 2.30
C ILE A 279 6.70 7.73 3.77
N SER A 280 7.64 8.08 4.65
CA SER A 280 7.39 8.21 6.09
C SER A 280 7.66 9.63 6.54
N VAL A 281 6.72 10.24 7.27
CA VAL A 281 6.87 11.59 7.81
C VAL A 281 6.64 11.59 9.32
N ASN A 282 7.42 12.39 10.04
CA ASN A 282 7.24 12.69 11.46
C ASN A 282 7.27 11.47 12.40
N ASN A 283 7.61 10.28 11.95
CA ASN A 283 7.45 9.00 12.64
C ASN A 283 5.99 8.73 13.09
N ASP A 284 5.00 9.35 12.45
CA ASP A 284 3.58 9.20 12.80
C ASP A 284 2.66 8.94 11.61
N THR A 285 3.16 9.02 10.38
CA THR A 285 2.37 8.80 9.17
C THR A 285 3.23 8.15 8.09
N ALA A 286 2.71 7.11 7.42
CA ALA A 286 3.38 6.45 6.30
C ALA A 286 2.45 6.31 5.09
N TYR A 287 3.00 6.50 3.91
CA TYR A 287 2.41 6.11 2.63
C TYR A 287 3.08 4.83 2.14
N VAL A 288 2.26 3.89 1.65
CA VAL A 288 2.66 2.69 0.92
C VAL A 288 1.72 2.52 -0.26
N GLY A 289 2.24 2.40 -1.48
CA GLY A 289 1.37 2.27 -2.64
C GLY A 289 2.09 1.92 -3.94
N SER A 290 1.37 1.93 -5.05
CA SER A 290 1.89 1.56 -6.35
C SER A 290 2.32 2.74 -7.23
N SER A 291 2.01 4.00 -6.83
CA SER A 291 2.30 5.18 -7.64
C SER A 291 3.77 5.57 -7.55
N ASN A 292 4.54 5.37 -8.60
CA ASN A 292 5.84 6.00 -8.73
C ASN A 292 5.70 7.55 -8.74
N PHE A 293 6.75 8.25 -8.34
CA PHE A 293 6.77 9.72 -8.28
C PHE A 293 6.96 10.34 -9.67
N THR A 294 6.11 9.90 -10.60
CA THR A 294 6.03 10.45 -11.95
C THR A 294 4.65 11.08 -12.21
N THR A 295 4.59 12.01 -13.14
CA THR A 295 3.34 12.72 -13.46
C THR A 295 2.25 11.76 -13.96
N ALA A 296 2.59 10.81 -14.81
CA ALA A 296 1.61 9.85 -15.35
C ALA A 296 1.08 8.93 -14.25
N MET A 297 1.97 8.32 -13.45
CA MET A 297 1.60 7.40 -12.38
C MET A 297 0.71 8.03 -11.31
N THR A 298 0.84 9.33 -11.08
CA THR A 298 0.06 10.03 -10.05
C THR A 298 -1.21 10.70 -10.55
N ASN A 299 -1.34 10.95 -11.86
CA ASN A 299 -2.44 11.75 -12.41
C ASN A 299 -3.30 11.06 -13.47
N SER A 300 -2.80 10.05 -14.18
CA SER A 300 -3.54 9.41 -15.29
C SER A 300 -3.61 7.88 -15.20
N ASP A 301 -2.55 7.24 -14.75
CA ASP A 301 -2.50 5.78 -14.66
C ASP A 301 -3.31 5.26 -13.47
N ARG A 302 -3.75 4.01 -13.53
CA ARG A 302 -4.45 3.39 -12.39
C ARG A 302 -3.44 2.93 -11.33
N ASN A 303 -3.39 3.67 -10.25
CA ASN A 303 -2.63 3.35 -9.05
C ASN A 303 -3.45 3.55 -7.79
N MET A 304 -2.96 2.98 -6.68
CA MET A 304 -3.49 3.23 -5.36
C MET A 304 -2.40 3.16 -4.29
N GLY A 305 -2.70 3.72 -3.15
CA GLY A 305 -1.91 3.57 -1.94
C GLY A 305 -2.75 3.82 -0.70
N ILE A 306 -2.12 3.59 0.44
CA ILE A 306 -2.66 3.86 1.76
C ILE A 306 -1.76 4.88 2.46
N ILE A 307 -2.37 5.90 3.09
CA ILE A 307 -1.69 6.83 3.99
C ILE A 307 -2.19 6.52 5.39
N THR A 308 -1.39 5.82 6.18
CA THR A 308 -1.80 5.32 7.49
C THR A 308 -1.04 5.95 8.64
N LYS A 309 -1.67 5.96 9.82
CA LYS A 309 -1.08 6.32 11.11
C LYS A 309 -1.00 5.12 12.05
N ASP A 310 -1.21 3.90 11.56
CA ASP A 310 -1.01 2.72 12.39
C ASP A 310 0.44 2.65 12.89
N PRO A 311 0.66 2.62 14.22
CA PRO A 311 2.01 2.76 14.77
C PRO A 311 2.96 1.62 14.38
N ALA A 312 2.43 0.40 14.14
CA ALA A 312 3.26 -0.74 13.77
C ALA A 312 3.70 -0.63 12.30
N VAL A 313 2.78 -0.23 11.41
CA VAL A 313 3.09 0.02 10.00
C VAL A 313 4.08 1.18 9.86
N VAL A 314 3.79 2.33 10.50
CA VAL A 314 4.66 3.52 10.44
C VAL A 314 6.07 3.18 10.91
N ARG A 315 6.19 2.53 12.07
CA ARG A 315 7.50 2.13 12.61
C ARG A 315 8.24 1.20 11.65
N GLY A 316 7.58 0.14 11.18
CA GLY A 316 8.24 -0.83 10.31
C GLY A 316 8.70 -0.24 8.97
N VAL A 317 7.88 0.62 8.35
CA VAL A 317 8.26 1.36 7.13
C VAL A 317 9.44 2.29 7.42
N THR A 318 9.36 3.09 8.49
CA THR A 318 10.41 4.07 8.85
C THR A 318 11.75 3.40 9.14
N GLU A 319 11.75 2.35 9.98
CA GLU A 319 12.97 1.62 10.36
C GLU A 319 13.62 0.94 9.14
N THR A 320 12.81 0.38 8.25
CA THR A 320 13.31 -0.23 7.01
C THR A 320 13.94 0.80 6.11
N MET A 321 13.24 1.91 5.82
CA MET A 321 13.75 2.97 4.94
C MET A 321 15.01 3.65 5.52
N ALA A 322 15.07 3.85 6.84
CA ALA A 322 16.26 4.36 7.50
C ALA A 322 17.47 3.40 7.35
N SER A 323 17.22 2.09 7.46
CA SER A 323 18.25 1.06 7.25
C SER A 323 18.72 1.03 5.79
N ASP A 324 17.80 1.13 4.83
CA ASP A 324 18.12 1.11 3.41
C ASP A 324 18.90 2.38 3.01
N PHE A 325 18.53 3.55 3.57
CA PHE A 325 19.26 4.79 3.37
C PHE A 325 20.71 4.68 3.89
N ALA A 326 20.89 4.12 5.08
CA ALA A 326 22.21 3.92 5.68
C ALA A 326 23.07 2.88 4.92
N GLY A 327 22.44 1.91 4.26
CA GLY A 327 23.09 0.86 3.47
C GLY A 327 23.45 1.27 2.04
N ALA A 328 22.86 2.35 1.52
CA ALA A 328 23.08 2.85 0.18
C ALA A 328 24.27 3.82 0.13
N THR A 329 24.75 4.12 -1.09
CA THR A 329 25.85 5.05 -1.29
C THR A 329 25.33 6.48 -1.48
N PRO A 330 25.80 7.47 -0.71
CA PRO A 330 25.41 8.87 -0.91
C PRO A 330 25.71 9.35 -2.35
N TYR A 331 24.72 9.96 -2.97
CA TYR A 331 24.88 10.53 -4.30
C TYR A 331 25.43 11.95 -4.22
N THR A 332 26.44 12.20 -5.03
CA THR A 332 27.02 13.55 -5.21
C THR A 332 26.70 14.02 -6.63
N ALA A 333 26.18 15.24 -6.75
CA ALA A 333 25.84 15.79 -8.06
C ALA A 333 27.06 15.80 -8.99
N THR A 334 26.91 15.27 -10.18
CA THR A 334 27.92 15.34 -11.22
C THR A 334 27.89 16.74 -11.84
N LYS A 335 29.06 17.33 -12.06
CA LYS A 335 29.21 18.63 -12.72
C LYS A 335 28.86 18.54 -14.19
#